data_b8d5dbaecc99edf155494be1d89e7b1c
#
_entry.id   b8d5dbaecc99edf155494be1d89e7b1c
#
_cell.length_a   1.000
_cell.length_b   1.000
_cell.length_c   1.000
_cell.angle_alpha   90.00
_cell.angle_beta   90.00
_cell.angle_gamma   90.00
#
_symmetry.space_group_name_H-M   'P 1'
#
loop_
_entity.id
_entity.type
_entity.pdbx_description
1 polymer ?
#
loop_
_entity_poly.entity_id
_entity_poly.type
_entity_poly.pdbx_seq_one_letter_code
_entity_poly.pdbx_strand_id
1 'polypeptide(L)'
;MERLVEDRYTRGWNKLKEIDGEVGERVIASLAPIAPDFGRLIVEFGFGDIYSRPQLDLKAREIATIAALAALGNAQPQLKVHVEAALNVGCTRDEIVEVFMQMAVYAGFPAALNALFAAHEVFTRRDEAAGRDGGTTEAVAHAA
;
A
#
# COMPACT_ATOMS: atom_id res chain seq x y z
N MET A 1 8.50 36.80 -0.31
CA MET A 1 8.88 35.45 0.10
C MET A 1 8.37 34.50 -0.98
N GLU A 2 9.24 34.11 -1.91
CA GLU A 2 8.88 33.16 -2.98
C GLU A 2 8.54 31.82 -2.31
N ARG A 3 7.31 31.37 -2.52
CA ARG A 3 6.95 30.00 -2.16
C ARG A 3 7.78 29.08 -3.06
N LEU A 4 8.78 28.42 -2.48
CA LEU A 4 9.47 27.33 -3.16
C LEU A 4 8.40 26.33 -3.56
N VAL A 5 8.11 26.26 -4.85
CA VAL A 5 7.20 25.26 -5.38
C VAL A 5 7.91 23.92 -5.21
N GLU A 6 7.37 23.08 -4.34
CA GLU A 6 7.89 21.73 -4.14
C GLU A 6 7.96 21.03 -5.50
N ASP A 7 9.13 20.50 -5.86
CA ASP A 7 9.27 19.84 -7.13
C ASP A 7 8.44 18.53 -7.16
N ARG A 8 8.13 18.10 -8.36
CA ARG A 8 7.21 16.99 -8.62
C ARG A 8 7.70 15.67 -8.00
N TYR A 9 8.99 15.42 -8.03
CA TYR A 9 9.60 14.23 -7.45
C TYR A 9 9.51 14.26 -5.92
N THR A 10 9.91 15.35 -5.29
CA THR A 10 9.87 15.51 -3.83
C THR A 10 8.45 15.35 -3.30
N ARG A 11 7.47 15.97 -3.93
CA ARG A 11 6.05 15.81 -3.58
C ARG A 11 5.62 14.34 -3.69
N GLY A 12 5.98 13.68 -4.78
CA GLY A 12 5.64 12.29 -5.03
C GLY A 12 6.32 11.35 -4.04
N TRP A 13 7.58 11.57 -3.74
CA TRP A 13 8.34 10.77 -2.78
C TRP A 13 7.76 10.85 -1.36
N ASN A 14 7.42 12.06 -0.93
CA ASN A 14 6.78 12.27 0.37
C ASN A 14 5.42 11.57 0.43
N LYS A 15 4.63 11.64 -0.65
CA LYS A 15 3.34 10.97 -0.74
C LYS A 15 3.47 9.45 -0.75
N LEU A 16 4.43 8.90 -1.47
CA LEU A 16 4.74 7.47 -1.47
C LEU A 16 5.06 6.96 -0.05
N LYS A 17 5.91 7.67 0.67
CA LYS A 17 6.25 7.30 2.06
C LYS A 17 5.05 7.37 2.99
N GLU A 18 4.19 8.36 2.83
CA GLU A 18 2.96 8.51 3.62
C GLU A 18 2.01 7.33 3.43
N ILE A 19 1.88 6.82 2.22
CA ILE A 19 0.92 5.78 1.83
C ILE A 19 1.52 4.39 1.98
N ASP A 20 2.62 4.12 1.29
CA ASP A 20 3.23 2.79 1.15
C ASP A 20 4.32 2.53 2.19
N GLY A 21 4.86 3.57 2.84
CA GLY A 21 5.95 3.45 3.79
C GLY A 21 7.21 2.83 3.17
N GLU A 22 7.93 2.02 3.94
CA GLU A 22 9.16 1.34 3.50
C GLU A 22 8.91 0.32 2.37
N VAL A 23 7.71 -0.24 2.29
CA VAL A 23 7.37 -1.18 1.20
C VAL A 23 7.43 -0.47 -0.13
N GLY A 24 6.88 0.74 -0.24
CA GLY A 24 6.97 1.56 -1.45
C GLY A 24 8.40 1.94 -1.82
N GLU A 25 9.21 2.33 -0.84
CA GLU A 25 10.62 2.63 -1.06
C GLU A 25 11.38 1.43 -1.63
N ARG A 26 11.12 0.22 -1.13
CA ARG A 26 11.72 -1.02 -1.66
C ARG A 26 11.29 -1.33 -3.08
N VAL A 27 10.03 -1.08 -3.43
CA VAL A 27 9.53 -1.25 -4.81
C VAL A 27 10.30 -0.34 -5.76
N ILE A 28 10.46 0.93 -5.42
CA ILE A 28 11.23 1.87 -6.27
C ILE A 28 12.71 1.44 -6.36
N ALA A 29 13.33 1.06 -5.25
CA ALA A 29 14.71 0.59 -5.23
C ALA A 29 14.93 -0.66 -6.10
N SER A 30 13.96 -1.56 -6.17
CA SER A 30 14.01 -2.78 -6.98
C SER A 30 14.08 -2.50 -8.48
N LEU A 31 13.66 -1.33 -8.92
CA LEU A 31 13.70 -0.92 -10.33
C LEU A 31 15.05 -0.34 -10.76
N ALA A 32 15.92 0.03 -9.81
CA ALA A 32 17.20 0.66 -10.13
C ALA A 32 18.06 -0.15 -11.13
N PRO A 33 18.22 -1.48 -11.01
CA PRO A 33 19.01 -2.27 -11.95
C PRO A 33 18.32 -2.55 -13.29
N ILE A 34 17.02 -2.28 -13.43
CA ILE A 34 16.22 -2.67 -14.59
C ILE A 34 15.75 -1.42 -15.36
N ALA A 35 15.10 -0.50 -14.68
CA ALA A 35 14.43 0.65 -15.27
C ALA A 35 14.31 1.80 -14.25
N PRO A 36 15.42 2.48 -13.91
CA PRO A 36 15.40 3.54 -12.90
C PRO A 36 14.47 4.70 -13.27
N ASP A 37 14.38 5.03 -14.56
CA ASP A 37 13.46 6.08 -15.04
C ASP A 37 11.98 5.72 -14.81
N PHE A 38 11.65 4.42 -14.85
CA PHE A 38 10.29 3.98 -14.57
C PHE A 38 9.94 4.16 -13.08
N GLY A 39 10.88 3.90 -12.20
CA GLY A 39 10.73 4.21 -10.77
C GLY A 39 10.46 5.70 -10.55
N ARG A 40 11.18 6.57 -11.25
CA ARG A 40 10.96 8.01 -11.22
C ARG A 40 9.55 8.39 -11.71
N LEU A 41 9.09 7.79 -12.79
CA LEU A 41 7.73 8.02 -13.32
C LEU A 41 6.64 7.59 -12.32
N ILE A 42 6.83 6.48 -11.63
CA ILE A 42 5.91 6.05 -10.56
C ILE A 42 5.82 7.13 -9.47
N VAL A 43 6.96 7.62 -9.00
CA VAL A 43 7.00 8.65 -7.97
C VAL A 43 6.39 9.96 -8.46
N GLU A 44 6.79 10.46 -9.61
CA GLU A 44 6.34 11.77 -10.10
C GLU A 44 4.89 11.76 -10.57
N PHE A 45 4.51 10.83 -11.43
CA PHE A 45 3.16 10.77 -11.97
C PHE A 45 2.18 10.11 -11.02
N GLY A 46 2.47 8.90 -10.53
CA GLY A 46 1.56 8.16 -9.67
C GLY A 46 1.30 8.91 -8.36
N PHE A 47 2.34 9.14 -7.60
CA PHE A 47 2.22 9.76 -6.27
C PHE A 47 2.21 11.29 -6.32
N GLY A 48 3.06 11.88 -7.14
CA GLY A 48 3.19 13.33 -7.25
C GLY A 48 2.01 14.02 -7.91
N ASP A 49 1.53 13.48 -9.02
CA ASP A 49 0.46 14.11 -9.79
C ASP A 49 -0.92 13.56 -9.43
N ILE A 50 -1.08 12.24 -9.26
CA ILE A 50 -2.40 11.63 -9.06
C ILE A 50 -2.76 11.50 -7.60
N TYR A 51 -1.97 10.80 -6.79
CA TYR A 51 -2.29 10.57 -5.38
C TYR A 51 -2.21 11.82 -4.50
N SER A 52 -1.55 12.87 -4.96
CA SER A 52 -1.46 14.15 -4.26
C SER A 52 -2.64 15.09 -4.55
N ARG A 53 -3.58 14.72 -5.42
CA ARG A 53 -4.79 15.51 -5.72
C ARG A 53 -5.75 15.46 -4.51
N PRO A 54 -6.34 16.61 -4.12
CA PRO A 54 -7.16 16.69 -2.91
C PRO A 54 -8.61 16.20 -3.05
N GLN A 55 -9.10 15.93 -4.26
CA GLN A 55 -10.51 15.63 -4.53
C GLN A 55 -10.98 14.26 -4.00
N LEU A 56 -10.06 13.33 -3.78
CA LEU A 56 -10.30 12.09 -3.06
C LEU A 56 -9.28 11.97 -1.94
N ASP A 57 -9.72 11.56 -0.77
CA ASP A 57 -8.80 11.25 0.33
C ASP A 57 -8.02 9.95 0.06
N LEU A 58 -6.99 9.71 0.83
CA LEU A 58 -6.10 8.55 0.62
C LEU A 58 -6.79 7.22 0.88
N LYS A 59 -7.71 7.17 1.85
CA LYS A 59 -8.49 5.97 2.14
C LYS A 59 -9.37 5.58 0.95
N ALA A 60 -10.09 6.53 0.37
CA ALA A 60 -10.92 6.31 -0.81
C ALA A 60 -10.06 5.88 -2.02
N ARG A 61 -8.87 6.49 -2.20
CA ARG A 61 -7.93 6.10 -3.26
C ARG A 61 -7.46 4.66 -3.11
N GLU A 62 -7.08 4.24 -1.91
CA GLU A 62 -6.63 2.86 -1.68
C GLU A 62 -7.76 1.84 -1.81
N ILE A 63 -8.99 2.18 -1.41
CA ILE A 63 -10.16 1.31 -1.68
C ILE A 63 -10.34 1.10 -3.19
N ALA A 64 -10.28 2.17 -3.99
CA ALA A 64 -10.37 2.07 -5.44
C ALA A 64 -9.20 1.26 -6.04
N THR A 65 -8.01 1.44 -5.51
CA THR A 65 -6.79 0.75 -5.97
C THR A 65 -6.85 -0.75 -5.69
N ILE A 66 -7.18 -1.16 -4.47
CA ILE A 66 -7.27 -2.60 -4.14
C ILE A 66 -8.42 -3.29 -4.89
N ALA A 67 -9.53 -2.60 -5.12
CA ALA A 67 -10.62 -3.11 -5.95
C ALA A 67 -10.17 -3.34 -7.39
N ALA A 68 -9.48 -2.36 -7.99
CA ALA A 68 -8.97 -2.47 -9.36
C ALA A 68 -7.94 -3.60 -9.51
N LEU A 69 -6.99 -3.71 -8.58
CA LEU A 69 -5.96 -4.75 -8.61
C LEU A 69 -6.54 -6.15 -8.38
N ALA A 70 -7.53 -6.29 -7.49
CA ALA A 70 -8.26 -7.54 -7.31
C ALA A 70 -8.99 -7.95 -8.60
N ALA A 71 -9.67 -7.01 -9.26
CA ALA A 71 -10.42 -7.26 -10.48
C ALA A 71 -9.51 -7.64 -11.67
N LEU A 72 -8.30 -7.09 -11.77
CA LEU A 72 -7.31 -7.47 -12.78
C LEU A 72 -6.92 -8.96 -12.68
N GLY A 73 -6.84 -9.50 -11.48
CA GLY A 73 -6.58 -10.91 -11.22
C GLY A 73 -5.13 -11.38 -11.41
N ASN A 74 -4.28 -10.56 -12.04
CA ASN A 74 -2.89 -10.89 -12.35
C ASN A 74 -1.86 -9.97 -11.66
N ALA A 75 -2.29 -9.16 -10.72
CA ALA A 75 -1.47 -8.16 -10.04
C ALA A 75 -1.27 -8.46 -8.55
N GLN A 76 -1.05 -9.74 -8.20
CA GLN A 76 -0.94 -10.18 -6.81
C GLN A 76 0.18 -9.48 -6.01
N PRO A 77 1.41 -9.30 -6.54
CA PRO A 77 2.44 -8.59 -5.81
C PRO A 77 2.05 -7.15 -5.49
N GLN A 78 1.46 -6.44 -6.45
CA GLN A 78 1.01 -5.06 -6.28
C GLN A 78 -0.19 -4.99 -5.32
N LEU A 79 -1.11 -5.95 -5.40
CA LEU A 79 -2.24 -6.03 -4.49
C LEU A 79 -1.79 -6.12 -3.04
N LYS A 80 -0.78 -6.95 -2.73
CA LYS A 80 -0.22 -7.05 -1.37
C LYS A 80 0.38 -5.72 -0.89
N VAL A 81 1.11 -5.01 -1.76
CA VAL A 81 1.63 -3.67 -1.46
C VAL A 81 0.50 -2.71 -1.10
N HIS A 82 -0.57 -2.72 -1.88
CA HIS A 82 -1.70 -1.81 -1.68
C HIS A 82 -2.65 -2.23 -0.55
N VAL A 83 -2.72 -3.49 -0.16
CA VAL A 83 -3.36 -3.90 1.10
C VAL A 83 -2.63 -3.29 2.31
N GLU A 84 -1.29 -3.32 2.30
CA GLU A 84 -0.48 -2.62 3.32
C GLU A 84 -0.78 -1.12 3.31
N ALA A 85 -0.76 -0.50 2.14
CA ALA A 85 -1.05 0.92 1.96
C ALA A 85 -2.46 1.29 2.44
N ALA A 86 -3.46 0.48 2.13
CA ALA A 86 -4.83 0.66 2.60
C ALA A 86 -4.91 0.69 4.14
N LEU A 87 -4.23 -0.23 4.81
CA LEU A 87 -4.14 -0.23 6.26
C LEU A 87 -3.42 1.01 6.80
N ASN A 88 -2.34 1.45 6.13
CA ASN A 88 -1.58 2.64 6.53
C ASN A 88 -2.41 3.92 6.47
N VAL A 89 -3.35 4.02 5.55
CA VAL A 89 -4.20 5.21 5.37
C VAL A 89 -5.54 5.11 6.08
N GLY A 90 -5.75 4.09 6.91
CA GLY A 90 -6.90 3.98 7.81
C GLY A 90 -8.02 3.06 7.37
N CYS A 91 -7.85 2.24 6.33
CA CYS A 91 -8.79 1.15 6.05
C CYS A 91 -8.70 0.11 7.16
N THR A 92 -9.84 -0.40 7.59
CA THR A 92 -9.88 -1.55 8.49
C THR A 92 -9.73 -2.85 7.70
N ARG A 93 -9.34 -3.93 8.38
CA ARG A 93 -9.30 -5.27 7.78
C ARG A 93 -10.66 -5.69 7.25
N ASP A 94 -11.72 -5.39 7.99
CA ASP A 94 -13.09 -5.69 7.58
C ASP A 94 -13.49 -4.94 6.32
N GLU A 95 -13.14 -3.66 6.20
CA GLU A 95 -13.38 -2.88 4.99
C GLU A 95 -12.67 -3.48 3.77
N ILE A 96 -11.41 -3.91 3.92
CA ILE A 96 -10.64 -4.54 2.85
C ILE A 96 -11.29 -5.84 2.41
N VAL A 97 -11.68 -6.68 3.36
CA VAL A 97 -12.38 -7.95 3.08
C VAL A 97 -13.69 -7.70 2.34
N GLU A 98 -14.48 -6.72 2.78
CA GLU A 98 -15.75 -6.37 2.13
C GLU A 98 -15.54 -5.89 0.68
N VAL A 99 -14.51 -5.09 0.41
CA VAL A 99 -14.15 -4.69 -0.96
C VAL A 99 -13.90 -5.93 -1.84
N PHE A 100 -13.14 -6.90 -1.35
CA PHE A 100 -12.82 -8.10 -2.13
C PHE A 100 -14.02 -9.01 -2.32
N MET A 101 -14.88 -9.12 -1.31
CA MET A 101 -16.16 -9.87 -1.46
C MET A 101 -17.05 -9.20 -2.51
N GLN A 102 -17.12 -7.88 -2.56
CA GLN A 102 -17.84 -7.16 -3.59
C GLN A 102 -17.27 -7.41 -4.98
N MET A 103 -15.96 -7.59 -5.13
CA MET A 103 -15.35 -7.89 -6.43
C MET A 103 -15.76 -9.23 -6.99
N ALA A 104 -16.27 -10.17 -6.19
CA ALA A 104 -16.87 -11.40 -6.70
C ALA A 104 -18.05 -11.13 -7.65
N VAL A 105 -18.79 -10.06 -7.43
CA VAL A 105 -19.92 -9.65 -8.28
C VAL A 105 -19.47 -9.18 -9.66
N TYR A 106 -18.37 -8.41 -9.72
CA TYR A 106 -17.93 -7.74 -10.94
C TYR A 106 -16.77 -8.44 -11.66
N ALA A 107 -15.96 -9.21 -10.94
CA ALA A 107 -14.77 -9.85 -11.48
C ALA A 107 -14.75 -11.38 -11.30
N GLY A 108 -15.72 -11.93 -10.59
CA GLY A 108 -15.87 -13.38 -10.36
C GLY A 108 -15.20 -13.88 -9.09
N PHE A 109 -15.62 -15.04 -8.62
CA PHE A 109 -15.12 -15.67 -7.41
C PHE A 109 -13.61 -15.95 -7.42
N PRO A 110 -12.99 -16.41 -8.52
CA PRO A 110 -11.54 -16.64 -8.52
C PRO A 110 -10.72 -15.38 -8.22
N ALA A 111 -11.08 -14.24 -8.78
CA ALA A 111 -10.41 -12.97 -8.51
C ALA A 111 -10.58 -12.55 -7.03
N ALA A 112 -11.78 -12.67 -6.49
CA ALA A 112 -12.07 -12.38 -5.09
C ALA A 112 -11.31 -13.30 -4.13
N LEU A 113 -11.27 -14.61 -4.41
CA LEU A 113 -10.52 -15.59 -3.63
C LEU A 113 -9.03 -15.25 -3.58
N ASN A 114 -8.43 -14.96 -4.73
CA ASN A 114 -7.02 -14.59 -4.80
C ASN A 114 -6.73 -13.31 -4.00
N ALA A 115 -7.63 -12.33 -4.06
CA ALA A 115 -7.51 -11.08 -3.31
C ALA A 115 -7.61 -11.31 -1.79
N LEU A 116 -8.56 -12.15 -1.35
CA LEU A 116 -8.72 -12.51 0.07
C LEU A 116 -7.50 -13.24 0.61
N PHE A 117 -6.92 -14.16 -0.16
CA PHE A 117 -5.68 -14.85 0.24
C PHE A 117 -4.49 -13.90 0.30
N ALA A 118 -4.38 -12.95 -0.63
CA ALA A 118 -3.36 -11.91 -0.59
C ALA A 118 -3.50 -11.02 0.67
N ALA A 119 -4.71 -10.62 1.01
CA ALA A 119 -4.99 -9.86 2.23
C ALA A 119 -4.63 -10.67 3.49
N HIS A 120 -4.98 -11.94 3.53
CA HIS A 120 -4.66 -12.80 4.66
C HIS A 120 -3.15 -12.88 4.92
N GLU A 121 -2.35 -13.03 3.87
CA GLU A 121 -0.89 -13.03 4.01
C GLU A 121 -0.36 -11.70 4.57
N VAL A 122 -0.91 -10.57 4.14
CA VAL A 122 -0.53 -9.25 4.65
C VAL A 122 -0.91 -9.10 6.12
N PHE A 123 -2.12 -9.48 6.48
CA PHE A 123 -2.60 -9.41 7.88
C PHE A 123 -1.76 -10.28 8.80
N THR A 124 -1.43 -11.50 8.38
CA THR A 124 -0.57 -12.42 9.13
C THR A 124 0.82 -11.84 9.36
N ARG A 125 1.45 -11.28 8.33
CA ARG A 125 2.77 -10.64 8.47
C ARG A 125 2.75 -9.45 9.43
N ARG A 126 1.69 -8.66 9.42
CA ARG A 126 1.52 -7.55 10.37
C ARG A 126 1.38 -8.05 11.81
N ASP A 127 0.61 -9.10 12.03
CA ASP A 127 0.44 -9.69 13.36
C ASP A 127 1.76 -10.27 13.88
N GLU A 128 2.52 -10.95 13.04
CA GLU A 128 3.84 -11.48 13.39
C GLU A 128 4.85 -10.37 13.72
N ALA A 129 4.85 -9.27 12.97
CA ALA A 129 5.70 -8.12 13.24
C ALA A 129 5.33 -7.46 14.59
N ALA A 130 4.05 -7.27 14.88
CA ALA A 130 3.56 -6.73 16.16
C ALA A 130 3.91 -7.65 17.34
N GLY A 131 3.81 -8.98 17.17
CA GLY A 131 4.19 -9.97 18.18
C GLY A 131 5.69 -9.95 18.51
N ARG A 132 6.56 -9.72 17.53
CA ARG A 132 8.01 -9.58 17.74
C ARG A 132 8.36 -8.33 18.54
N ASP A 133 7.73 -7.21 18.25
CA ASP A 133 7.93 -5.96 18.98
C ASP A 133 7.41 -6.05 20.42
N GLY A 134 6.28 -6.72 20.66
CA GLY A 134 5.74 -6.99 22.00
C GLY A 134 6.61 -7.93 22.84
N GLY A 135 7.23 -8.93 22.21
CA GLY A 135 8.12 -9.88 22.87
C GLY A 135 9.41 -9.27 23.39
N THR A 136 9.93 -8.24 22.71
CA THR A 136 11.13 -7.51 23.16
C THR A 136 10.85 -6.63 24.38
N THR A 137 9.63 -6.15 24.54
CA THR A 137 9.26 -5.28 25.68
C THR A 137 9.05 -6.11 26.97
N GLU A 138 8.51 -7.32 26.87
CA GLU A 138 8.33 -8.21 28.04
C GLU A 138 9.66 -8.80 28.54
N ALA A 139 10.63 -9.06 27.67
CA ALA A 139 11.93 -9.58 28.05
C ALA A 139 12.77 -8.58 28.87
N VAL A 140 12.54 -7.28 28.70
CA VAL A 140 13.24 -6.22 29.47
C VAL A 140 12.57 -6.01 30.84
N ALA A 141 11.29 -6.31 31.00
CA ALA A 141 10.57 -6.15 32.27
C ALA A 141 10.89 -7.24 33.31
N HIS A 142 11.46 -8.38 32.92
CA HIS A 142 11.79 -9.49 33.79
C HIS A 142 13.28 -9.56 34.21
N ALA A 143 14.10 -8.58 33.77
CA ALA A 143 15.54 -8.50 34.09
C ALA A 143 15.89 -7.39 35.11
N ALA A 144 14.92 -6.88 35.87
CA ALA A 144 15.11 -5.87 36.90
C ALA A 144 14.77 -6.44 38.30
#